data_efd41b9fe1deeab91b8a030fa47b1f55
#
_entry.id   efd41b9fe1deeab91b8a030fa47b1f55
#
_cell.length_a   1.000
_cell.length_b   1.000
_cell.length_c   1.000
_cell.angle_alpha   90.00
_cell.angle_beta   90.00
_cell.angle_gamma   90.00
#
_symmetry.space_group_name_H-M   'P 1'
#
loop_
_entity.id
_entity.type
_entity.pdbx_description
1 polymer ?
#
loop_
_entity_poly.entity_id
_entity_poly.type
_entity_poly.pdbx_seq_one_letter_code
_entity_poly.pdbx_strand_id
1 'polypeptide(L)'
;LIFKAFVEKLAKEKGRNEDFALYSMIETMAPKIIAGERAIYKGVSANVDFYSGFVYSMLDIPTELFTPMFAIARIVGWSAHRLEELINVDKIIRPAYQSLLSEEALPYVKLEDRK
;
A
#
# COMPACT_ATOMS: atom_id res chain seq x y z
N LEU A 1 11.24 6.16 2.21
CA LEU A 1 9.80 5.95 2.03
C LEU A 1 9.10 7.30 1.93
N ILE A 2 8.65 7.66 0.73
CA ILE A 2 8.05 8.98 0.44
C ILE A 2 6.83 9.25 1.37
N PHE A 3 5.93 8.28 1.50
CA PHE A 3 4.72 8.43 2.32
C PHE A 3 5.04 8.71 3.80
N LYS A 4 6.03 8.03 4.39
CA LYS A 4 6.44 8.23 5.79
C LYS A 4 6.86 9.68 6.09
N ALA A 5 7.52 10.35 5.15
CA ALA A 5 7.91 11.75 5.34
C ALA A 5 6.70 12.69 5.44
N PHE A 6 5.64 12.43 4.66
CA PHE A 6 4.38 13.17 4.79
C PHE A 6 3.67 12.88 6.11
N VAL A 7 3.68 11.62 6.58
CA VAL A 7 3.10 11.24 7.87
C VAL A 7 3.81 11.95 9.01
N GLU A 8 5.14 12.00 8.99
CA GLU A 8 5.93 12.73 9.98
C GLU A 8 5.58 14.22 10.03
N LYS A 9 5.48 14.85 8.86
CA LYS A 9 5.11 16.26 8.77
C LYS A 9 3.72 16.49 9.38
N LEU A 10 2.73 15.69 8.99
CA LEU A 10 1.37 15.79 9.50
C LEU A 10 1.31 15.54 11.02
N ALA A 11 2.06 14.56 11.53
CA ALA A 11 2.13 14.28 12.95
C ALA A 11 2.69 15.48 13.75
N LYS A 12 3.69 16.17 13.23
CA LYS A 12 4.20 17.42 13.81
C LYS A 12 3.14 18.52 13.84
N GLU A 13 2.43 18.71 12.73
CA GLU A 13 1.37 19.72 12.62
C GLU A 13 0.19 19.44 13.56
N LYS A 14 -0.13 18.17 13.78
CA LYS A 14 -1.23 17.73 14.66
C LYS A 14 -0.83 17.46 16.11
N GLY A 15 0.44 17.66 16.48
CA GLY A 15 0.93 17.40 17.84
C GLY A 15 0.98 15.91 18.22
N ARG A 16 1.01 14.98 17.24
CA ARG A 16 0.98 13.53 17.41
C ARG A 16 2.37 12.87 17.24
N ASN A 17 3.44 13.55 17.69
CA ASN A 17 4.81 13.09 17.53
C ASN A 17 5.10 11.78 18.31
N GLU A 18 4.52 11.60 19.48
CA GLU A 18 4.71 10.38 20.29
C GLU A 18 4.11 9.16 19.59
N ASP A 19 2.92 9.31 19.00
CA ASP A 19 2.31 8.25 18.22
C ASP A 19 3.17 7.91 16.99
N PHE A 20 3.68 8.93 16.28
CA PHE A 20 4.56 8.69 15.14
C PHE A 20 5.84 7.97 15.54
N ALA A 21 6.41 8.30 16.71
CA ALA A 21 7.57 7.59 17.24
C ALA A 21 7.25 6.12 17.53
N LEU A 22 6.08 5.83 18.11
CA LEU A 22 5.61 4.46 18.34
C LEU A 22 5.46 3.69 17.01
N TYR A 23 4.79 4.27 16.02
CA TYR A 23 4.65 3.64 14.69
C TYR A 23 6.01 3.36 14.04
N SER A 24 6.95 4.30 14.12
CA SER A 24 8.31 4.14 13.57
C SER A 24 9.10 3.06 14.30
N MET A 25 8.92 2.94 15.61
CA MET A 25 9.53 1.88 16.41
C MET A 25 8.98 0.51 15.99
N ILE A 26 7.66 0.36 15.88
CA ILE A 26 7.01 -0.89 15.45
C ILE A 26 7.49 -1.27 14.03
N GLU A 27 7.51 -0.34 13.09
CA GLU A 27 7.99 -0.58 11.73
C GLU A 27 9.41 -1.15 11.71
N THR A 28 10.27 -0.69 12.62
CA THR A 28 11.68 -1.10 12.69
C THR A 28 11.87 -2.41 13.45
N MET A 29 11.11 -2.63 14.52
CA MET A 29 11.29 -3.78 15.42
C MET A 29 10.53 -5.01 14.97
N ALA A 30 9.28 -4.86 14.50
CA ALA A 30 8.44 -5.98 14.13
C ALA A 30 9.09 -6.91 13.07
N PRO A 31 9.72 -6.41 12.00
CA PRO A 31 10.43 -7.27 11.05
C PRO A 31 11.55 -8.11 11.69
N LYS A 32 12.28 -7.52 12.63
CA LYS A 32 13.39 -8.21 13.31
C LYS A 32 12.89 -9.33 14.23
N ILE A 33 11.83 -9.05 15.00
CA ILE A 33 11.21 -10.02 15.90
C ILE A 33 10.61 -11.17 15.10
N ILE A 34 9.84 -10.86 14.05
CA ILE A 34 9.19 -11.87 13.22
C ILE A 34 10.24 -12.73 12.49
N ALA A 35 11.32 -12.14 12.01
CA ALA A 35 12.40 -12.88 11.37
C ALA A 35 13.15 -13.79 12.35
N GLY A 36 13.27 -13.39 13.62
CA GLY A 36 13.86 -14.20 14.68
C GLY A 36 13.00 -15.40 15.09
N GLU A 37 11.68 -15.21 15.13
CA GLU A 37 10.73 -16.25 15.55
C GLU A 37 10.34 -17.21 14.41
N ARG A 38 10.40 -16.75 13.19
CA ARG A 38 10.01 -17.50 12.00
C ARG A 38 11.12 -17.44 10.96
N ALA A 39 11.47 -18.56 10.37
CA ALA A 39 12.43 -18.64 9.26
C ALA A 39 11.84 -18.00 7.98
N ILE A 40 11.66 -16.68 7.99
CA ILE A 40 11.11 -15.94 6.85
C ILE A 40 12.27 -15.34 6.05
N TYR A 41 12.62 -15.99 4.96
CA TYR A 41 13.75 -15.59 4.11
C TYR A 41 13.46 -14.36 3.23
N LYS A 42 12.17 -14.01 3.02
CA LYS A 42 11.78 -12.89 2.13
C LYS A 42 11.72 -11.54 2.81
N GLY A 43 11.98 -11.47 4.12
CA GLY A 43 11.78 -10.28 4.91
C GLY A 43 10.30 -9.93 5.14
N VAL A 44 10.07 -9.04 6.10
CA VAL A 44 8.74 -8.50 6.43
C VAL A 44 8.83 -6.99 6.38
N SER A 45 7.88 -6.35 5.74
CA SER A 45 7.79 -4.88 5.70
C SER A 45 6.35 -4.45 5.94
N ALA A 46 6.18 -3.26 6.51
CA ALA A 46 4.88 -2.64 6.64
C ALA A 46 4.30 -2.33 5.25
N ASN A 47 3.01 -2.63 5.05
CA ASN A 47 2.28 -2.22 3.87
C ASN A 47 1.78 -0.77 4.00
N VAL A 48 1.09 -0.26 2.99
CA VAL A 48 0.56 1.12 3.00
C VAL A 48 -0.46 1.34 4.11
N ASP A 49 -1.20 0.31 4.51
CA ASP A 49 -2.27 0.40 5.50
C ASP A 49 -1.74 0.71 6.90
N PHE A 50 -0.48 0.37 7.17
CA PHE A 50 0.17 0.64 8.45
C PHE A 50 0.18 2.14 8.80
N TYR A 51 0.52 2.98 7.84
CA TYR A 51 0.55 4.43 8.04
C TYR A 51 -0.74 5.14 7.62
N SER A 52 -1.53 4.60 6.68
CA SER A 52 -2.74 5.25 6.22
C SER A 52 -3.80 5.35 7.32
N GLY A 53 -3.94 4.32 8.15
CA GLY A 53 -4.83 4.35 9.32
C GLY A 53 -4.45 5.46 10.30
N PHE A 54 -3.16 5.65 10.54
CA PHE A 54 -2.67 6.74 11.38
C PHE A 54 -2.95 8.13 10.76
N VAL A 55 -2.76 8.28 9.45
CA VAL A 55 -3.12 9.51 8.73
C VAL A 55 -4.62 9.80 8.84
N TYR A 56 -5.47 8.82 8.64
CA TYR A 56 -6.92 8.99 8.76
C TYR A 56 -7.32 9.41 10.17
N SER A 57 -6.69 8.83 11.19
CA SER A 57 -6.92 9.23 12.58
C SER A 57 -6.49 10.69 12.85
N MET A 58 -5.40 11.16 12.26
CA MET A 58 -4.95 12.55 12.37
C MET A 58 -5.83 13.55 11.61
N LEU A 59 -6.58 13.07 10.62
CA LEU A 59 -7.55 13.84 9.85
C LEU A 59 -8.98 13.75 10.43
N ASP A 60 -9.12 13.19 11.63
CA ASP A 60 -10.40 13.02 12.32
C ASP A 60 -11.45 12.22 11.52
N ILE A 61 -10.99 11.32 10.63
CA ILE A 61 -11.87 10.42 9.90
C ILE A 61 -12.32 9.30 10.86
N PRO A 62 -13.62 9.04 10.99
CA PRO A 62 -14.12 7.94 11.80
C PRO A 62 -13.56 6.58 11.33
N THR A 63 -13.23 5.70 12.27
CA THR A 63 -12.61 4.39 11.98
C THR A 63 -13.45 3.54 11.03
N GLU A 64 -14.77 3.66 11.12
CA GLU A 64 -15.74 2.96 10.27
C GLU A 64 -15.59 3.30 8.79
N LEU A 65 -15.00 4.47 8.48
CA LEU A 65 -14.77 4.93 7.12
C LEU A 65 -13.41 4.51 6.53
N PHE A 66 -12.50 3.95 7.31
CA PHE A 66 -11.16 3.60 6.82
C PHE A 66 -11.23 2.62 5.64
N THR A 67 -11.98 1.54 5.77
CA THR A 67 -12.19 0.57 4.67
C THR A 67 -12.97 1.16 3.50
N PRO A 68 -14.09 1.89 3.72
CA PRO A 68 -14.78 2.61 2.64
C PRO A 68 -13.89 3.56 1.84
N MET A 69 -12.93 4.26 2.45
CA MET A 69 -12.00 5.13 1.74
C MET A 69 -11.16 4.36 0.72
N PHE A 70 -10.70 3.16 1.07
CA PHE A 70 -10.01 2.28 0.13
C PHE A 70 -10.92 1.78 -0.99
N ALA A 71 -12.18 1.47 -0.68
CA ALA A 71 -13.15 1.03 -1.67
C ALA A 71 -13.46 2.15 -2.69
N ILE A 72 -13.67 3.38 -2.22
CA ILE A 72 -13.89 4.56 -3.09
C ILE A 72 -12.72 4.74 -4.07
N ALA A 73 -11.50 4.64 -3.58
CA ALA A 73 -10.32 4.78 -4.42
C ALA A 73 -10.17 3.68 -5.50
N ARG A 74 -10.83 2.55 -5.31
CA ARG A 74 -10.73 1.37 -6.19
C ARG A 74 -11.96 1.14 -7.07
N ILE A 75 -13.09 1.80 -6.80
CA ILE A 75 -14.36 1.51 -7.47
C ILE A 75 -14.29 1.65 -8.99
N VAL A 76 -13.52 2.61 -9.49
CA VAL A 76 -13.34 2.83 -10.93
C VAL A 76 -12.62 1.63 -11.56
N GLY A 77 -11.52 1.16 -10.94
CA GLY A 77 -10.79 -0.01 -11.40
C GLY A 77 -11.61 -1.30 -11.31
N TRP A 78 -12.35 -1.48 -10.22
CA TRP A 78 -13.27 -2.62 -10.08
C TRP A 78 -14.37 -2.60 -11.13
N SER A 79 -14.94 -1.43 -11.42
CA SER A 79 -15.96 -1.28 -12.45
C SER A 79 -15.42 -1.62 -13.85
N ALA A 80 -14.21 -1.16 -14.16
CA ALA A 80 -13.54 -1.48 -15.42
C ALA A 80 -13.30 -3.00 -15.57
N HIS A 81 -12.76 -3.65 -14.55
CA HIS A 81 -12.57 -5.10 -14.54
C HIS A 81 -13.89 -5.86 -14.63
N ARG A 82 -14.92 -5.38 -13.94
CA ARG A 82 -16.25 -6.01 -14.01
C ARG A 82 -16.87 -5.92 -15.40
N LEU A 83 -16.75 -4.78 -16.06
CA LEU A 83 -17.23 -4.62 -17.44
C LEU A 83 -16.47 -5.54 -18.39
N GLU A 84 -15.15 -5.63 -18.26
CA GLU A 84 -14.32 -6.52 -19.05
C GLU A 84 -14.69 -8.00 -18.85
N GLU A 85 -14.91 -8.39 -17.59
CA GLU A 85 -15.39 -9.74 -17.23
C GLU A 85 -16.73 -10.06 -17.87
N LEU A 86 -17.71 -9.15 -17.80
CA LEU A 86 -19.04 -9.35 -18.38
C LEU A 86 -19.02 -9.49 -19.91
N ILE A 87 -18.07 -8.84 -20.57
CA ILE A 87 -17.95 -8.88 -22.03
C ILE A 87 -17.21 -10.13 -22.50
N ASN A 88 -16.18 -10.54 -21.76
CA ASN A 88 -15.21 -11.51 -22.27
C ASN A 88 -15.28 -12.89 -21.59
N VAL A 89 -15.93 -13.04 -20.43
CA VAL A 89 -15.77 -14.25 -19.61
C VAL A 89 -17.05 -14.62 -18.86
N ASP A 90 -17.42 -15.89 -18.96
CA ASP A 90 -18.55 -16.49 -18.21
C ASP A 90 -18.10 -17.12 -16.87
N LYS A 91 -16.83 -17.03 -16.52
CA LYS A 91 -16.25 -17.72 -15.35
C LYS A 91 -15.44 -16.76 -14.48
N ILE A 92 -15.33 -17.11 -13.20
CA ILE A 92 -14.44 -16.38 -12.28
C ILE A 92 -13.00 -16.47 -12.80
N ILE A 93 -12.41 -15.30 -13.08
CA ILE A 93 -11.04 -15.19 -13.52
C ILE A 93 -10.11 -15.41 -12.33
N ARG A 94 -9.24 -16.41 -12.43
CA ARG A 94 -8.15 -16.66 -11.48
C ARG A 94 -6.82 -16.58 -12.24
N PRO A 95 -6.29 -15.37 -12.48
CA PRO A 95 -5.11 -15.23 -13.30
C PRO A 95 -3.87 -15.83 -12.61
N ALA A 96 -3.10 -16.60 -13.36
CA ALA A 96 -1.73 -16.88 -13.03
C ALA A 96 -0.87 -15.83 -13.73
N TYR A 97 -0.18 -14.99 -12.96
CA TYR A 97 0.63 -13.92 -13.53
C TYR A 97 1.97 -14.48 -14.00
N GLN A 98 2.22 -14.34 -15.27
CA GLN A 98 3.54 -14.57 -15.86
C GLN A 98 3.92 -13.33 -16.65
N SER A 99 5.10 -12.79 -16.38
CA SER A 99 5.64 -11.70 -17.20
C SER A 99 5.94 -12.21 -18.60
N LEU A 100 5.43 -11.51 -19.61
CA LEU A 100 5.77 -11.75 -21.01
C LEU A 100 7.02 -10.95 -21.43
N LEU A 101 7.51 -10.08 -20.55
CA LEU A 101 8.75 -9.35 -20.76
C LEU A 101 9.93 -10.27 -20.46
N SER A 102 11.02 -10.13 -21.22
CA SER A 102 12.28 -10.80 -20.92
C SER A 102 12.77 -10.41 -19.54
N GLU A 103 13.61 -11.26 -18.91
CA GLU A 103 14.20 -11.00 -17.59
C GLU A 103 15.08 -9.73 -17.57
N GLU A 104 15.46 -9.22 -18.74
CA GLU A 104 16.10 -7.93 -18.86
C GLU A 104 15.09 -6.84 -18.52
N ALA A 105 15.27 -6.27 -17.33
CA ALA A 105 14.44 -5.17 -16.88
C ALA A 105 14.53 -4.01 -17.86
N LEU A 106 13.38 -3.59 -18.40
CA LEU A 106 13.33 -2.36 -19.19
C LEU A 106 13.83 -1.20 -18.32
N PRO A 107 14.76 -0.39 -18.81
CA PRO A 107 15.26 0.75 -18.06
C PRO A 107 14.10 1.71 -17.73
N TYR A 108 14.11 2.26 -16.52
CA TYR A 108 13.13 3.28 -16.17
C TYR A 108 13.30 4.50 -17.08
N VAL A 109 12.21 4.87 -17.77
CA VAL A 109 12.14 6.07 -18.61
C VAL A 109 11.22 7.07 -17.93
N LYS A 110 11.70 8.30 -17.71
CA LYS A 110 10.89 9.39 -17.15
C LYS A 110 9.69 9.67 -18.07
N LEU A 111 8.59 10.18 -17.48
CA LEU A 111 7.35 10.43 -18.24
C LEU A 111 7.57 11.35 -19.44
N GLU A 112 8.40 12.37 -19.29
CA GLU A 112 8.77 13.35 -20.32
C GLU A 112 9.56 12.77 -21.49
N ASP A 113 10.25 11.63 -21.27
CA ASP A 113 11.10 10.96 -22.27
C ASP A 113 10.39 9.77 -22.95
N ARG A 114 9.14 9.48 -22.57
CA ARG A 114 8.37 8.37 -23.17
C ARG A 114 7.78 8.80 -24.50
N LYS A 115 8.12 8.04 -25.57
CA LYS A 115 7.57 8.24 -26.92
C LYS A 115 6.24 7.51 -27.06
#